data_9cbdc905541da57c59cd4bf4dc72a87c
#
_entry.id   9cbdc905541da57c59cd4bf4dc72a87c
#
_cell.length_a   1.000
_cell.length_b   1.000
_cell.length_c   1.000
_cell.angle_alpha   90.00
_cell.angle_beta   90.00
_cell.angle_gamma   90.00
#
_symmetry.space_group_name_H-M   'P 1'
#
loop_
_entity.id
_entity.type
_entity.pdbx_description
1 polymer ?
#
loop_
_entity_poly.entity_id
_entity_poly.type
_entity_poly.pdbx_seq_one_letter_code
_entity_poly.pdbx_strand_id
1 'polypeptide(L)'
;MSTRSSAVRLGFILKLIAKSLRPATGAQHKPVLVDPSDLGVTFIGHASFLLQVGGLNFLIDPVFAYWLILVHRLRKPGVRIQDLPPIDAVLLTHAHMDHLNFPSLRKIIRHTRRITGKAPIAVIPERVEDLVAGLGFSDVRSLDWWQSTSVGGVEITMTPAQHWGARVIRDVHRRYGGYVLRHGPHSVYHCGDTGYFPIFDEIRRRLAPQTALLPIGAYSPHGFLHVHMDPEDAVRAFMELDARHFVPMHYGTFRLSAEPMEEPLPRLLKAAKDAGIASAVDALREGETRIFSSRQHTSVSHLPPRAMPSRLKGTGSAPLEGFAH
;
A
#
# COMPACT_ATOMS: atom_id res chain seq x y z
N MET A 1 -9.51 -27.31 -19.01
CA MET A 1 -8.83 -27.07 -17.71
C MET A 1 -9.18 -28.20 -16.76
N SER A 2 -8.21 -28.97 -16.29
CA SER A 2 -8.39 -30.26 -15.60
C SER A 2 -9.07 -30.08 -14.23
N THR A 3 -10.02 -30.96 -13.91
CA THR A 3 -10.70 -31.07 -12.59
C THR A 3 -9.75 -31.19 -11.40
N ARG A 4 -8.55 -31.76 -11.59
CA ARG A 4 -7.48 -31.81 -10.58
C ARG A 4 -6.97 -30.42 -10.17
N SER A 5 -6.84 -29.50 -11.11
CA SER A 5 -6.40 -28.11 -10.82
C SER A 5 -7.42 -27.34 -9.98
N SER A 6 -8.72 -27.56 -10.24
CA SER A 6 -9.80 -26.91 -9.47
C SER A 6 -9.89 -27.46 -8.04
N ALA A 7 -9.73 -28.77 -7.83
CA ALA A 7 -9.76 -29.38 -6.49
C ALA A 7 -8.55 -28.92 -5.63
N VAL A 8 -7.36 -28.80 -6.22
CA VAL A 8 -6.16 -28.29 -5.52
C VAL A 8 -6.36 -26.83 -5.11
N ARG A 9 -6.90 -25.99 -6.01
CA ARG A 9 -7.22 -24.58 -5.69
C ARG A 9 -8.26 -24.46 -4.57
N LEU A 10 -9.33 -25.26 -4.62
CA LEU A 10 -10.36 -25.26 -3.59
C LEU A 10 -9.79 -25.70 -2.23
N GLY A 11 -8.98 -26.75 -2.18
CA GLY A 11 -8.32 -27.23 -0.97
C GLY A 11 -7.36 -26.17 -0.36
N PHE A 12 -6.67 -25.40 -1.20
CA PHE A 12 -5.84 -24.28 -0.77
C PHE A 12 -6.68 -23.17 -0.13
N ILE A 13 -7.75 -22.73 -0.79
CA ILE A 13 -8.67 -21.70 -0.28
C ILE A 13 -9.29 -22.13 1.05
N LEU A 14 -9.77 -23.36 1.17
CA LEU A 14 -10.34 -23.87 2.41
C LEU A 14 -9.33 -23.87 3.58
N LYS A 15 -8.07 -24.19 3.31
CA LYS A 15 -6.99 -24.10 4.31
C LYS A 15 -6.72 -22.66 4.75
N LEU A 16 -6.74 -21.69 3.83
CA LEU A 16 -6.60 -20.28 4.17
C LEU A 16 -7.76 -19.81 5.07
N ILE A 17 -8.98 -20.13 4.70
CA ILE A 17 -10.19 -19.81 5.47
C ILE A 17 -10.10 -20.41 6.87
N ALA A 18 -9.87 -21.71 7.00
CA ALA A 18 -9.82 -22.40 8.29
C ALA A 18 -8.74 -21.80 9.22
N LYS A 19 -7.57 -21.46 8.66
CA LYS A 19 -6.48 -20.80 9.42
C LYS A 19 -6.75 -19.34 9.76
N SER A 20 -7.70 -18.67 9.08
CA SER A 20 -8.12 -17.30 9.38
C SER A 20 -9.21 -17.22 10.46
N LEU A 21 -9.86 -18.34 10.82
CA LEU A 21 -10.94 -18.37 11.81
C LEU A 21 -10.43 -18.24 13.26
N ARG A 22 -9.72 -17.17 13.54
CA ARG A 22 -9.25 -16.81 14.87
C ARG A 22 -9.72 -15.40 15.22
N PRO A 23 -10.00 -15.07 16.49
CA PRO A 23 -10.33 -13.71 16.89
C PRO A 23 -9.23 -12.75 16.50
N ALA A 24 -9.61 -11.60 15.95
CA ALA A 24 -8.64 -10.54 15.64
C ALA A 24 -8.03 -9.97 16.93
N THR A 25 -6.71 -9.91 16.99
CA THR A 25 -5.94 -9.38 18.11
C THR A 25 -5.43 -7.97 17.85
N GLY A 26 -4.84 -7.32 18.83
CA GLY A 26 -4.25 -5.99 18.73
C GLY A 26 -5.08 -4.91 19.40
N ALA A 27 -4.42 -3.81 19.77
CA ALA A 27 -5.04 -2.61 20.32
C ALA A 27 -5.50 -1.67 19.21
N GLN A 28 -6.38 -0.74 19.56
CA GLN A 28 -6.81 0.36 18.70
C GLN A 28 -6.43 1.69 19.36
N HIS A 29 -5.85 2.58 18.59
CA HIS A 29 -5.36 3.86 19.07
C HIS A 29 -6.04 5.01 18.32
N LYS A 30 -6.09 6.18 18.91
CA LYS A 30 -6.39 7.39 18.16
C LYS A 30 -5.15 7.78 17.36
N PRO A 31 -5.28 8.17 16.08
CA PRO A 31 -4.13 8.65 15.32
C PRO A 31 -3.59 9.94 15.95
N VAL A 32 -2.28 10.09 15.92
CA VAL A 32 -1.64 11.34 16.29
C VAL A 32 -1.86 12.34 15.16
N LEU A 33 -2.38 13.52 15.47
CA LEU A 33 -2.47 14.62 14.51
C LEU A 33 -1.11 15.31 14.44
N VAL A 34 -0.64 15.54 13.21
CA VAL A 34 0.69 16.12 12.98
C VAL A 34 0.62 17.57 12.53
N ASP A 35 1.72 18.31 12.75
CA ASP A 35 1.85 19.67 12.24
C ASP A 35 1.73 19.67 10.70
N PRO A 36 1.04 20.66 10.09
CA PRO A 36 0.93 20.76 8.63
C PRO A 36 2.27 20.81 7.88
N SER A 37 3.35 21.21 8.54
CA SER A 37 4.70 21.22 7.96
C SER A 37 5.38 19.84 7.96
N ASP A 38 4.84 18.85 8.65
CA ASP A 38 5.38 17.51 8.79
C ASP A 38 4.57 16.48 7.97
N LEU A 39 5.18 15.31 7.75
CA LEU A 39 4.49 14.15 7.19
C LEU A 39 4.17 13.16 8.31
N GLY A 40 2.89 12.83 8.49
CA GLY A 40 2.42 11.77 9.38
C GLY A 40 2.03 10.51 8.59
N VAL A 41 2.56 9.36 9.00
CA VAL A 41 2.21 8.05 8.43
C VAL A 41 1.66 7.17 9.55
N THR A 42 0.36 6.89 9.54
CA THR A 42 -0.28 6.00 10.51
C THR A 42 -0.65 4.68 9.87
N PHE A 43 -0.11 3.57 10.39
CA PHE A 43 -0.42 2.23 9.89
C PHE A 43 -1.75 1.73 10.47
N ILE A 44 -2.76 1.54 9.63
CA ILE A 44 -4.07 1.02 10.05
C ILE A 44 -4.06 -0.51 10.07
N GLY A 45 -3.25 -1.12 9.20
CA GLY A 45 -3.11 -2.56 9.03
C GLY A 45 -3.28 -2.99 7.57
N HIS A 46 -2.64 -4.08 7.17
CA HIS A 46 -2.55 -4.55 5.79
C HIS A 46 -1.84 -3.53 4.89
N ALA A 47 -2.51 -3.03 3.86
CA ALA A 47 -2.04 -1.93 3.00
C ALA A 47 -2.72 -0.60 3.32
N SER A 48 -3.45 -0.53 4.44
CA SER A 48 -4.26 0.65 4.81
C SER A 48 -3.45 1.65 5.64
N PHE A 49 -3.39 2.91 5.19
CA PHE A 49 -2.71 3.99 5.88
C PHE A 49 -3.55 5.26 5.96
N LEU A 50 -3.38 6.00 7.06
CA LEU A 50 -3.70 7.42 7.13
C LEU A 50 -2.40 8.20 6.91
N LEU A 51 -2.36 9.01 5.85
CA LEU A 51 -1.27 9.94 5.55
C LEU A 51 -1.75 11.35 5.86
N GLN A 52 -0.97 12.08 6.65
CA GLN A 52 -1.19 13.47 6.97
C GLN A 52 -0.07 14.28 6.32
N VAL A 53 -0.39 15.06 5.30
CA VAL A 53 0.59 15.80 4.51
C VAL A 53 0.01 17.13 4.04
N GLY A 54 0.76 18.23 4.20
CA GLY A 54 0.30 19.56 3.83
C GLY A 54 -0.95 20.03 4.59
N GLY A 55 -1.14 19.55 5.82
CA GLY A 55 -2.32 19.84 6.63
C GLY A 55 -3.59 19.06 6.23
N LEU A 56 -3.49 18.13 5.28
CA LEU A 56 -4.60 17.32 4.78
C LEU A 56 -4.47 15.86 5.21
N ASN A 57 -5.60 15.16 5.24
CA ASN A 57 -5.72 13.78 5.67
C ASN A 57 -6.14 12.88 4.50
N PHE A 58 -5.27 11.96 4.12
CA PHE A 58 -5.48 11.00 3.05
C PHE A 58 -5.60 9.60 3.61
N LEU A 59 -6.59 8.83 3.17
CA LEU A 59 -6.60 7.38 3.39
C LEU A 59 -6.21 6.66 2.11
N ILE A 60 -5.28 5.72 2.21
CA ILE A 60 -4.94 4.83 1.09
C ILE A 60 -5.42 3.43 1.43
N ASP A 61 -6.11 2.79 0.48
CA ASP A 61 -6.65 1.43 0.56
C ASP A 61 -7.33 1.10 1.90
N PRO A 62 -8.32 1.92 2.34
CA PRO A 62 -8.83 1.83 3.70
C PRO A 62 -9.76 0.62 3.90
N VAL A 63 -9.25 -0.42 4.55
CA VAL A 63 -10.00 -1.62 4.92
C VAL A 63 -10.11 -1.75 6.43
N PHE A 64 -11.30 -1.49 6.95
CA PHE A 64 -11.67 -1.62 8.37
C PHE A 64 -12.52 -2.87 8.62
N ALA A 65 -12.86 -3.61 7.57
CA ALA A 65 -13.67 -4.81 7.68
C ALA A 65 -12.91 -5.94 8.39
N TYR A 66 -13.66 -6.74 9.16
CA TYR A 66 -13.14 -7.96 9.78
C TYR A 66 -13.18 -9.16 8.84
N TRP A 67 -13.99 -9.08 7.77
CA TRP A 67 -14.15 -10.14 6.79
C TRP A 67 -13.94 -9.60 5.37
N LEU A 68 -13.11 -10.33 4.62
CA LEU A 68 -12.98 -10.22 3.17
C LEU A 68 -13.68 -11.45 2.58
N ILE A 69 -14.98 -11.35 2.37
CA ILE A 69 -15.86 -12.49 2.01
C ILE A 69 -15.72 -13.64 3.01
N LEU A 70 -14.74 -14.53 2.83
CA LEU A 70 -14.51 -15.74 3.63
C LEU A 70 -13.23 -15.70 4.47
N VAL A 71 -12.35 -14.71 4.24
CA VAL A 71 -11.10 -14.57 4.99
C VAL A 71 -11.30 -13.60 6.15
N HIS A 72 -11.07 -14.08 7.37
CA HIS A 72 -11.17 -13.26 8.57
C HIS A 72 -9.86 -12.52 8.86
N ARG A 73 -9.97 -11.28 9.33
CA ARG A 73 -8.85 -10.45 9.77
C ARG A 73 -8.23 -11.01 11.06
N LEU A 74 -6.92 -11.12 11.12
CA LEU A 74 -6.19 -11.63 12.29
C LEU A 74 -5.68 -10.53 13.23
N ARG A 75 -5.46 -9.33 12.71
CA ARG A 75 -5.08 -8.13 13.45
C ARG A 75 -6.17 -7.08 13.32
N LYS A 76 -6.64 -6.50 14.44
CA LYS A 76 -7.64 -5.41 14.41
C LYS A 76 -7.10 -4.22 13.62
N PRO A 77 -7.97 -3.44 12.94
CA PRO A 77 -7.55 -2.13 12.44
C PRO A 77 -6.99 -1.31 13.59
N GLY A 78 -5.79 -0.76 13.46
CA GLY A 78 -5.13 -0.05 14.55
C GLY A 78 -5.81 1.25 14.97
N VAL A 79 -6.72 1.77 14.12
CA VAL A 79 -7.51 2.97 14.33
C VAL A 79 -8.99 2.62 14.14
N ARG A 80 -9.90 3.23 14.89
CA ARG A 80 -11.35 3.13 14.64
C ARG A 80 -11.77 4.26 13.69
N ILE A 81 -12.73 4.00 12.80
CA ILE A 81 -13.22 5.02 11.85
C ILE A 81 -13.73 6.27 12.58
N GLN A 82 -14.34 6.12 13.76
CA GLN A 82 -14.85 7.22 14.56
C GLN A 82 -13.75 8.10 15.18
N ASP A 83 -12.52 7.62 15.25
CA ASP A 83 -11.36 8.36 15.77
C ASP A 83 -10.51 8.98 14.65
N LEU A 84 -10.86 8.76 13.37
CA LEU A 84 -10.19 9.40 12.24
C LEU A 84 -10.46 10.90 12.23
N PRO A 85 -9.50 11.73 11.83
CA PRO A 85 -9.77 13.10 11.45
C PRO A 85 -10.71 13.15 10.24
N PRO A 86 -11.26 14.33 9.89
CA PRO A 86 -11.92 14.50 8.59
C PRO A 86 -10.97 14.11 7.46
N ILE A 87 -11.47 13.33 6.50
CA ILE A 87 -10.68 12.83 5.37
C ILE A 87 -10.90 13.71 4.14
N ASP A 88 -9.82 14.27 3.59
CA ASP A 88 -9.87 15.09 2.40
C ASP A 88 -9.99 14.24 1.13
N ALA A 89 -9.20 13.16 1.04
CA ALA A 89 -9.32 12.22 -0.06
C ALA A 89 -9.05 10.77 0.36
N VAL A 90 -9.65 9.84 -0.38
CA VAL A 90 -9.39 8.40 -0.33
C VAL A 90 -8.73 8.00 -1.65
N LEU A 91 -7.56 7.38 -1.56
CA LEU A 91 -6.83 6.82 -2.69
C LEU A 91 -7.03 5.31 -2.72
N LEU A 92 -7.33 4.75 -3.89
CA LEU A 92 -7.47 3.31 -4.09
C LEU A 92 -6.47 2.86 -5.15
N THR A 93 -5.61 1.91 -4.80
CA THR A 93 -4.54 1.44 -5.69
C THR A 93 -5.06 0.49 -6.76
N HIS A 94 -6.05 -0.34 -6.43
CA HIS A 94 -6.69 -1.29 -7.34
C HIS A 94 -8.00 -1.83 -6.76
N ALA A 95 -8.70 -2.68 -7.50
CA ALA A 95 -10.07 -3.09 -7.16
C ALA A 95 -10.18 -4.32 -6.25
N HIS A 96 -9.10 -4.96 -5.81
CA HIS A 96 -9.17 -6.11 -4.90
C HIS A 96 -9.88 -5.77 -3.59
N MET A 97 -10.51 -6.76 -2.96
CA MET A 97 -11.42 -6.57 -1.82
C MET A 97 -10.71 -6.18 -0.52
N ASP A 98 -9.43 -6.46 -0.43
CA ASP A 98 -8.51 -6.08 0.66
C ASP A 98 -7.88 -4.69 0.47
N HIS A 99 -8.24 -3.98 -0.60
CA HIS A 99 -7.91 -2.58 -0.88
C HIS A 99 -9.17 -1.75 -1.08
N LEU A 100 -10.04 -2.09 -2.04
CA LEU A 100 -11.31 -1.44 -2.26
C LEU A 100 -12.43 -2.16 -1.49
N ASN A 101 -12.72 -1.67 -0.29
CA ASN A 101 -13.70 -2.27 0.62
C ASN A 101 -14.95 -1.39 0.78
N PHE A 102 -16.06 -1.76 0.13
CA PHE A 102 -17.29 -0.96 0.14
C PHE A 102 -17.85 -0.65 1.54
N PRO A 103 -17.90 -1.60 2.51
CA PRO A 103 -18.37 -1.28 3.85
C PRO A 103 -17.52 -0.22 4.55
N SER A 104 -16.19 -0.27 4.38
CA SER A 104 -15.26 0.71 4.94
C SER A 104 -15.46 2.07 4.29
N LEU A 105 -15.49 2.15 2.97
CA LEU A 105 -15.67 3.39 2.21
C LEU A 105 -16.96 4.12 2.61
N ARG A 106 -18.09 3.40 2.65
CA ARG A 106 -19.38 3.99 3.06
C ARG A 106 -19.35 4.57 4.47
N LYS A 107 -18.65 3.90 5.41
CA LYS A 107 -18.51 4.39 6.79
C LYS A 107 -17.60 5.62 6.87
N ILE A 108 -16.50 5.64 6.13
CA ILE A 108 -15.56 6.77 6.07
C ILE A 108 -16.25 8.00 5.47
N ILE A 109 -16.94 7.84 4.35
CA ILE A 109 -17.69 8.94 3.70
C ILE A 109 -18.73 9.52 4.66
N ARG A 110 -19.50 8.66 5.33
CA ARG A 110 -20.50 9.09 6.31
C ARG A 110 -19.86 9.80 7.51
N HIS A 111 -18.74 9.28 8.01
CA HIS A 111 -18.01 9.88 9.13
C HIS A 111 -17.51 11.28 8.77
N THR A 112 -16.80 11.43 7.66
CA THR A 112 -16.27 12.72 7.22
C THR A 112 -17.39 13.72 6.96
N ARG A 113 -18.44 13.30 6.23
CA ARG A 113 -19.61 14.18 5.96
C ARG A 113 -20.30 14.66 7.24
N ARG A 114 -20.38 13.82 8.27
CA ARG A 114 -20.96 14.20 9.57
C ARG A 114 -20.15 15.30 10.26
N ILE A 115 -18.82 15.32 10.10
CA ILE A 115 -17.93 16.27 10.75
C ILE A 115 -17.85 17.58 9.97
N THR A 116 -17.73 17.51 8.65
CA THR A 116 -17.41 18.67 7.80
C THR A 116 -18.56 19.16 6.93
N GLY A 117 -19.67 18.43 6.85
CA GLY A 117 -20.73 18.64 5.86
C GLY A 117 -20.39 18.17 4.45
N LYS A 118 -19.14 17.79 4.16
CA LYS A 118 -18.67 17.37 2.83
C LYS A 118 -18.14 15.93 2.88
N ALA A 119 -18.27 15.23 1.77
CA ALA A 119 -17.65 13.91 1.59
C ALA A 119 -16.21 14.07 1.09
N PRO A 120 -15.31 13.07 1.31
CA PRO A 120 -13.99 13.09 0.74
C PRO A 120 -14.03 12.95 -0.78
N ILE A 121 -12.93 13.31 -1.44
CA ILE A 121 -12.66 13.02 -2.86
C ILE A 121 -12.20 11.56 -2.97
N ALA A 122 -12.51 10.86 -4.08
CA ALA A 122 -11.87 9.61 -4.44
C ALA A 122 -10.81 9.85 -5.52
N VAL A 123 -9.60 9.30 -5.34
CA VAL A 123 -8.57 9.20 -6.38
C VAL A 123 -8.37 7.71 -6.66
N ILE A 124 -8.59 7.30 -7.89
CA ILE A 124 -8.70 5.89 -8.29
C ILE A 124 -7.96 5.62 -9.60
N PRO A 125 -7.59 4.37 -9.91
CA PRO A 125 -7.16 4.00 -11.24
C PRO A 125 -8.31 4.12 -12.25
N GLU A 126 -7.98 4.37 -13.52
CA GLU A 126 -8.95 4.29 -14.61
C GLU A 126 -9.67 2.93 -14.63
N ARG A 127 -10.93 2.95 -15.11
CA ARG A 127 -11.80 1.77 -15.23
C ARG A 127 -12.21 1.14 -13.88
N VAL A 128 -12.15 1.93 -12.79
CA VAL A 128 -12.63 1.57 -11.44
C VAL A 128 -13.81 2.46 -11.03
N GLU A 129 -14.17 3.45 -11.83
CA GLU A 129 -15.20 4.47 -11.56
C GLU A 129 -16.56 3.87 -11.21
N ASP A 130 -16.98 2.82 -11.92
CA ASP A 130 -18.24 2.10 -11.68
C ASP A 130 -18.33 1.48 -10.28
N LEU A 131 -17.20 1.09 -9.69
CA LEU A 131 -17.16 0.52 -8.35
C LEU A 131 -17.33 1.57 -7.25
N VAL A 132 -16.98 2.81 -7.51
CA VAL A 132 -17.10 3.90 -6.53
C VAL A 132 -18.30 4.81 -6.82
N ALA A 133 -18.89 4.71 -8.00
CA ALA A 133 -20.11 5.40 -8.36
C ALA A 133 -21.23 5.11 -7.34
N GLY A 134 -21.95 6.14 -6.91
CA GLY A 134 -23.03 5.99 -5.93
C GLY A 134 -22.60 5.73 -4.48
N LEU A 135 -21.30 5.61 -4.16
CA LEU A 135 -20.84 5.52 -2.78
C LEU A 135 -21.00 6.85 -2.02
N GLY A 136 -21.01 7.97 -2.74
CA GLY A 136 -21.27 9.29 -2.20
C GLY A 136 -20.02 10.12 -1.93
N PHE A 137 -18.92 9.88 -2.64
CA PHE A 137 -17.77 10.80 -2.72
C PHE A 137 -18.20 12.15 -3.27
N SER A 138 -17.49 13.23 -2.91
CA SER A 138 -17.77 14.58 -3.42
C SER A 138 -17.27 14.77 -4.85
N ASP A 139 -16.23 14.06 -5.22
CA ASP A 139 -15.59 14.06 -6.54
C ASP A 139 -14.89 12.72 -6.76
N VAL A 140 -14.73 12.29 -8.00
CA VAL A 140 -14.01 11.07 -8.38
C VAL A 140 -13.02 11.43 -9.48
N ARG A 141 -11.73 11.21 -9.20
CA ARG A 141 -10.63 11.47 -10.11
C ARG A 141 -9.97 10.17 -10.48
N SER A 142 -10.07 9.78 -11.72
CA SER A 142 -9.40 8.59 -12.27
C SER A 142 -8.08 8.99 -12.92
N LEU A 143 -7.07 8.17 -12.69
CA LEU A 143 -5.71 8.38 -13.21
C LEU A 143 -5.21 7.11 -13.90
N ASP A 144 -4.46 7.28 -14.97
CA ASP A 144 -3.57 6.25 -15.52
C ASP A 144 -2.14 6.49 -15.02
N TRP A 145 -1.24 5.57 -15.30
CA TRP A 145 0.17 5.66 -14.90
C TRP A 145 0.81 6.97 -15.37
N TRP A 146 1.54 7.59 -14.47
CA TRP A 146 2.23 8.88 -14.64
C TRP A 146 1.30 10.10 -14.75
N GLN A 147 0.00 9.91 -14.68
CA GLN A 147 -0.93 11.02 -14.55
C GLN A 147 -0.98 11.52 -13.11
N SER A 148 -1.23 12.82 -12.97
CA SER A 148 -1.29 13.50 -11.67
C SER A 148 -2.59 14.26 -11.50
N THR A 149 -2.98 14.43 -10.24
CA THR A 149 -4.00 15.36 -9.79
C THR A 149 -3.52 16.10 -8.55
N SER A 150 -4.25 17.12 -8.09
CA SER A 150 -3.90 17.85 -6.87
C SER A 150 -5.11 18.00 -5.97
N VAL A 151 -4.94 17.72 -4.67
CA VAL A 151 -5.94 17.94 -3.63
C VAL A 151 -5.36 18.92 -2.62
N GLY A 152 -5.92 20.13 -2.51
CA GLY A 152 -5.49 21.14 -1.54
C GLY A 152 -4.00 21.48 -1.58
N GLY A 153 -3.37 21.44 -2.77
CA GLY A 153 -1.94 21.72 -2.94
C GLY A 153 -1.03 20.49 -2.80
N VAL A 154 -1.57 19.34 -2.39
CA VAL A 154 -0.83 18.07 -2.42
C VAL A 154 -0.95 17.47 -3.82
N GLU A 155 0.18 17.29 -4.49
CA GLU A 155 0.27 16.60 -5.78
C GLU A 155 0.21 15.08 -5.56
N ILE A 156 -0.61 14.39 -6.36
CA ILE A 156 -0.81 12.95 -6.30
C ILE A 156 -0.56 12.39 -7.71
N THR A 157 0.51 11.62 -7.87
CA THR A 157 0.88 10.99 -9.14
C THR A 157 0.68 9.49 -9.05
N MET A 158 -0.03 8.90 -10.01
CA MET A 158 -0.16 7.46 -10.11
C MET A 158 1.09 6.83 -10.73
N THR A 159 1.56 5.72 -10.19
CA THR A 159 2.77 5.01 -10.65
C THR A 159 2.44 3.62 -11.19
N PRO A 160 3.25 3.08 -12.12
CA PRO A 160 3.13 1.69 -12.55
C PRO A 160 3.32 0.68 -11.42
N ALA A 161 2.66 -0.47 -11.57
CA ALA A 161 2.83 -1.65 -10.73
C ALA A 161 2.79 -2.92 -11.61
N GLN A 162 3.35 -4.02 -11.12
CA GLN A 162 3.23 -5.33 -11.75
C GLN A 162 2.25 -6.19 -10.96
N HIS A 163 0.97 -6.07 -11.31
CA HIS A 163 -0.14 -6.71 -10.62
C HIS A 163 -1.31 -6.96 -11.57
N TRP A 164 -2.53 -7.13 -11.07
CA TRP A 164 -3.76 -7.11 -11.86
C TRP A 164 -4.88 -6.37 -11.12
N GLY A 165 -5.81 -5.78 -11.88
CA GLY A 165 -6.86 -4.93 -11.31
C GLY A 165 -8.22 -5.60 -11.11
N ALA A 166 -8.37 -6.88 -11.49
CA ALA A 166 -9.67 -7.55 -11.47
C ALA A 166 -10.23 -7.72 -10.05
N ARG A 167 -11.44 -7.21 -9.79
CA ARG A 167 -12.17 -7.50 -8.56
C ARG A 167 -12.81 -8.88 -8.56
N VAL A 168 -13.28 -9.31 -9.73
CA VAL A 168 -13.83 -10.64 -10.02
C VAL A 168 -13.13 -11.20 -11.25
N ILE A 169 -13.25 -12.51 -11.49
CA ILE A 169 -12.48 -13.24 -12.51
C ILE A 169 -12.59 -12.63 -13.93
N ARG A 170 -13.65 -11.88 -14.24
CA ARG A 170 -13.95 -11.39 -15.59
C ARG A 170 -13.64 -9.91 -15.82
N ASP A 171 -13.34 -9.12 -14.81
CA ASP A 171 -13.12 -7.67 -14.93
C ASP A 171 -11.63 -7.28 -14.93
N VAL A 172 -10.84 -8.01 -15.72
CA VAL A 172 -9.38 -7.83 -15.87
C VAL A 172 -8.98 -6.52 -16.52
N HIS A 173 -9.94 -5.79 -17.10
CA HIS A 173 -9.72 -4.50 -17.76
C HIS A 173 -9.40 -3.34 -16.80
N ARG A 174 -9.61 -3.52 -15.49
CA ARG A 174 -9.40 -2.47 -14.48
C ARG A 174 -7.93 -2.15 -14.33
N ARG A 175 -7.62 -0.84 -14.28
CA ARG A 175 -6.26 -0.37 -14.04
C ARG A 175 -5.88 -0.52 -12.56
N TYR A 176 -4.61 -0.42 -12.29
CA TYR A 176 -3.98 -0.57 -10.96
C TYR A 176 -2.65 0.18 -10.94
N GLY A 177 -2.14 0.47 -9.74
CA GLY A 177 -0.84 1.13 -9.57
C GLY A 177 -0.60 1.58 -8.14
N GLY A 178 0.50 2.29 -7.92
CA GLY A 178 0.81 2.97 -6.68
C GLY A 178 0.53 4.47 -6.77
N TYR A 179 0.84 5.20 -5.71
CA TYR A 179 0.72 6.66 -5.65
C TYR A 179 1.93 7.29 -4.98
N VAL A 180 2.45 8.37 -5.56
CA VAL A 180 3.34 9.29 -4.86
C VAL A 180 2.57 10.55 -4.51
N LEU A 181 2.50 10.89 -3.21
CA LEU A 181 1.97 12.15 -2.72
C LEU A 181 3.14 13.09 -2.42
N ARG A 182 3.07 14.33 -2.89
CA ARG A 182 4.11 15.35 -2.68
C ARG A 182 3.52 16.66 -2.17
N HIS A 183 4.15 17.23 -1.15
CA HIS A 183 3.89 18.58 -0.69
C HIS A 183 5.14 19.16 0.00
N GLY A 184 5.62 20.29 -0.49
CA GLY A 184 6.83 20.91 0.03
C GLY A 184 8.04 19.95 0.02
N PRO A 185 8.74 19.75 1.15
CA PRO A 185 9.87 18.83 1.23
C PRO A 185 9.48 17.35 1.36
N HIS A 186 8.19 17.04 1.55
CA HIS A 186 7.74 15.69 1.79
C HIS A 186 7.25 15.01 0.54
N SER A 187 7.70 13.77 0.33
CA SER A 187 7.16 12.88 -0.69
C SER A 187 7.05 11.45 -0.14
N VAL A 188 5.86 10.87 -0.25
CA VAL A 188 5.56 9.52 0.22
C VAL A 188 5.01 8.67 -0.93
N TYR A 189 5.59 7.51 -1.13
CA TYR A 189 5.20 6.53 -2.12
C TYR A 189 4.51 5.35 -1.45
N HIS A 190 3.27 5.09 -1.80
CA HIS A 190 2.57 3.85 -1.51
C HIS A 190 2.50 3.04 -2.79
N CYS A 191 3.23 1.95 -2.88
CA CYS A 191 3.38 1.26 -4.15
C CYS A 191 2.16 0.42 -4.57
N GLY A 192 1.17 0.25 -3.69
CA GLY A 192 0.09 -0.71 -3.90
C GLY A 192 0.63 -2.15 -3.86
N ASP A 193 -0.10 -3.07 -4.46
CA ASP A 193 0.38 -4.43 -4.65
C ASP A 193 1.18 -4.52 -5.95
N THR A 194 2.35 -5.14 -5.86
CA THR A 194 3.23 -5.34 -7.02
C THR A 194 4.23 -6.46 -6.77
N GLY A 195 4.54 -7.21 -7.81
CA GLY A 195 5.79 -7.96 -7.90
C GLY A 195 6.97 -7.02 -8.09
N TYR A 196 8.18 -7.53 -7.91
CA TYR A 196 9.38 -6.78 -8.28
C TYR A 196 9.54 -6.75 -9.82
N PHE A 197 9.71 -5.55 -10.38
CA PHE A 197 10.03 -5.32 -11.79
C PHE A 197 10.85 -4.03 -11.94
N PRO A 198 11.55 -3.80 -13.07
CA PRO A 198 12.53 -2.70 -13.20
C PRO A 198 11.87 -1.33 -13.41
N ILE A 199 11.10 -0.84 -12.43
CA ILE A 199 10.40 0.45 -12.45
C ILE A 199 10.89 1.40 -11.36
N PHE A 200 11.43 0.87 -10.27
CA PHE A 200 11.69 1.65 -9.05
C PHE A 200 12.74 2.75 -9.27
N ASP A 201 13.76 2.50 -10.10
CA ASP A 201 14.72 3.54 -10.51
C ASP A 201 14.06 4.64 -11.37
N GLU A 202 13.08 4.30 -12.22
CA GLU A 202 12.33 5.30 -12.97
C GLU A 202 11.44 6.14 -12.05
N ILE A 203 10.77 5.52 -11.07
CA ILE A 203 10.00 6.25 -10.04
C ILE A 203 10.93 7.19 -9.27
N ARG A 204 12.14 6.74 -8.88
CA ARG A 204 13.14 7.59 -8.25
C ARG A 204 13.49 8.80 -9.12
N ARG A 205 13.83 8.58 -10.38
CA ARG A 205 14.22 9.65 -11.31
C ARG A 205 13.11 10.67 -11.57
N ARG A 206 11.85 10.23 -11.64
CA ARG A 206 10.72 11.12 -11.92
C ARG A 206 10.16 11.79 -10.67
N LEU A 207 10.08 11.08 -9.56
CA LEU A 207 9.28 11.50 -8.40
C LEU A 207 10.07 11.59 -7.09
N ALA A 208 11.27 11.00 -7.02
CA ALA A 208 12.18 11.04 -5.87
C ALA A 208 11.49 10.89 -4.49
N PRO A 209 10.74 9.80 -4.24
CA PRO A 209 10.03 9.61 -2.98
C PRO A 209 11.01 9.46 -1.82
N GLN A 210 10.74 10.15 -0.71
CA GLN A 210 11.59 10.08 0.48
C GLN A 210 11.16 8.97 1.45
N THR A 211 9.86 8.68 1.50
CA THR A 211 9.28 7.61 2.30
C THR A 211 8.60 6.62 1.36
N ALA A 212 8.96 5.34 1.45
CA ALA A 212 8.40 4.28 0.62
C ALA A 212 7.64 3.26 1.49
N LEU A 213 6.35 3.07 1.18
CA LEU A 213 5.49 2.06 1.76
C LEU A 213 5.43 0.88 0.79
N LEU A 214 6.12 -0.23 1.12
CA LEU A 214 6.33 -1.37 0.22
C LEU A 214 5.75 -2.67 0.80
N PRO A 215 5.05 -3.49 -0.02
CA PRO A 215 4.52 -4.77 0.42
C PRO A 215 5.66 -5.77 0.67
N ILE A 216 5.46 -6.63 1.68
CA ILE A 216 6.41 -7.68 2.07
C ILE A 216 5.72 -9.03 2.28
N GLY A 217 4.46 -9.18 1.89
CA GLY A 217 3.64 -10.38 2.10
C GLY A 217 2.90 -10.84 0.85
N ALA A 218 2.17 -11.94 0.98
CA ALA A 218 1.41 -12.59 -0.09
C ALA A 218 2.28 -13.17 -1.21
N TYR A 219 3.53 -13.58 -0.93
CA TYR A 219 4.48 -14.08 -1.92
C TYR A 219 4.49 -15.61 -2.09
N SER A 220 3.79 -16.37 -1.28
CA SER A 220 3.81 -17.84 -1.33
C SER A 220 2.47 -18.41 -1.84
N PRO A 221 2.47 -19.43 -2.71
CA PRO A 221 3.61 -20.13 -3.31
C PRO A 221 4.40 -19.27 -4.32
N HIS A 222 5.57 -19.74 -4.73
CA HIS A 222 6.53 -19.00 -5.58
C HIS A 222 5.92 -18.31 -6.81
N GLY A 223 4.86 -18.86 -7.40
CA GLY A 223 4.13 -18.21 -8.51
C GLY A 223 3.49 -16.87 -8.16
N PHE A 224 3.35 -16.52 -6.87
CA PHE A 224 2.83 -15.21 -6.43
C PHE A 224 3.89 -14.10 -6.48
N LEU A 225 5.19 -14.43 -6.54
CA LEU A 225 6.27 -13.46 -6.69
C LEU A 225 6.15 -12.62 -7.98
N HIS A 226 5.43 -13.13 -8.97
CA HIS A 226 5.17 -12.36 -10.18
C HIS A 226 4.30 -11.11 -9.92
N VAL A 227 3.52 -11.08 -8.85
CA VAL A 227 2.53 -10.03 -8.55
C VAL A 227 2.62 -9.50 -7.12
N HIS A 228 3.47 -10.08 -6.28
CA HIS A 228 3.77 -9.64 -4.91
C HIS A 228 5.26 -9.79 -4.63
N MET A 229 5.85 -8.79 -3.99
CA MET A 229 7.23 -8.84 -3.55
C MET A 229 7.38 -9.69 -2.29
N ASP A 230 8.44 -10.48 -2.21
CA ASP A 230 8.92 -10.99 -0.94
C ASP A 230 9.77 -9.91 -0.22
N PRO A 231 10.17 -10.14 1.05
CA PRO A 231 10.94 -9.16 1.80
C PRO A 231 12.27 -8.77 1.16
N GLU A 232 12.97 -9.68 0.47
CA GLU A 232 14.23 -9.42 -0.22
C GLU A 232 14.03 -8.56 -1.48
N ASP A 233 12.97 -8.81 -2.24
CA ASP A 233 12.57 -8.00 -3.38
C ASP A 233 12.16 -6.58 -2.94
N ALA A 234 11.47 -6.45 -1.79
CA ALA A 234 11.12 -5.16 -1.23
C ALA A 234 12.35 -4.36 -0.78
N VAL A 235 13.39 -5.00 -0.23
CA VAL A 235 14.68 -4.37 0.07
C VAL A 235 15.35 -3.89 -1.21
N ARG A 236 15.33 -4.70 -2.26
CA ARG A 236 15.88 -4.33 -3.58
C ARG A 236 15.15 -3.12 -4.16
N ALA A 237 13.82 -3.14 -4.18
CA ALA A 237 12.99 -2.03 -4.64
C ALA A 237 13.28 -0.73 -3.86
N PHE A 238 13.40 -0.84 -2.53
CA PHE A 238 13.74 0.30 -1.67
C PHE A 238 15.11 0.90 -2.01
N MET A 239 16.11 0.07 -2.27
CA MET A 239 17.44 0.54 -2.66
C MET A 239 17.45 1.23 -4.03
N GLU A 240 16.67 0.73 -5.00
CA GLU A 240 16.50 1.35 -6.31
C GLU A 240 15.73 2.68 -6.23
N LEU A 241 14.75 2.80 -5.33
CA LEU A 241 14.04 4.05 -5.04
C LEU A 241 14.94 5.10 -4.40
N ASP A 242 16.06 4.70 -3.79
CA ASP A 242 16.96 5.56 -3.01
C ASP A 242 16.21 6.42 -1.97
N ALA A 243 15.14 5.84 -1.42
CA ALA A 243 14.33 6.49 -0.40
C ALA A 243 15.04 6.49 0.96
N ARG A 244 14.60 7.36 1.88
CA ARG A 244 15.18 7.48 3.23
C ARG A 244 14.53 6.57 4.24
N HIS A 245 13.20 6.35 4.09
CA HIS A 245 12.37 5.64 5.03
C HIS A 245 11.61 4.51 4.34
N PHE A 246 11.70 3.32 4.89
CA PHE A 246 11.01 2.12 4.44
C PHE A 246 9.95 1.71 5.46
N VAL A 247 8.68 1.87 5.12
CA VAL A 247 7.56 1.40 5.94
C VAL A 247 7.00 0.12 5.30
N PRO A 248 7.16 -1.05 5.92
CA PRO A 248 6.63 -2.30 5.37
C PRO A 248 5.11 -2.37 5.50
N MET A 249 4.45 -2.96 4.50
CA MET A 249 3.01 -3.16 4.46
C MET A 249 2.62 -4.52 3.88
N HIS A 250 1.31 -4.78 3.78
CA HIS A 250 0.70 -5.96 3.15
C HIS A 250 1.10 -7.28 3.82
N TYR A 251 1.23 -7.30 5.14
CA TYR A 251 1.57 -8.48 5.95
C TYR A 251 0.78 -8.53 7.26
N GLY A 252 0.75 -9.67 7.91
CA GLY A 252 0.29 -9.84 9.29
C GLY A 252 -1.22 -9.70 9.53
N THR A 253 -2.01 -9.20 8.57
CA THR A 253 -3.42 -8.83 8.76
C THR A 253 -4.41 -9.87 8.25
N PHE A 254 -4.33 -10.22 6.97
CA PHE A 254 -5.15 -11.22 6.32
C PHE A 254 -4.29 -12.37 5.81
N ARG A 255 -4.78 -13.61 5.95
CA ARG A 255 -4.10 -14.77 5.39
C ARG A 255 -4.52 -14.95 3.92
N LEU A 256 -3.80 -14.32 3.02
CA LEU A 256 -4.08 -14.34 1.58
C LEU A 256 -3.21 -15.33 0.82
N SER A 257 -2.19 -15.88 1.47
CA SER A 257 -1.15 -16.72 0.88
C SER A 257 -0.67 -17.80 1.84
N ALA A 258 0.32 -18.60 1.43
CA ALA A 258 0.73 -19.80 2.16
C ALA A 258 1.83 -19.56 3.21
N GLU A 259 2.59 -18.47 3.12
CA GLU A 259 3.64 -18.18 4.10
C GLU A 259 3.07 -18.01 5.53
N PRO A 260 3.85 -18.31 6.56
CA PRO A 260 3.49 -18.01 7.96
C PRO A 260 3.25 -16.52 8.13
N MET A 261 2.18 -16.14 8.85
CA MET A 261 1.82 -14.74 9.06
C MET A 261 2.89 -13.92 9.77
N GLU A 262 3.72 -14.59 10.55
CA GLU A 262 4.78 -13.99 11.34
C GLU A 262 6.14 -13.94 10.61
N GLU A 263 6.26 -14.57 9.43
CA GLU A 263 7.52 -14.69 8.69
C GLU A 263 7.96 -13.38 7.99
N PRO A 264 7.08 -12.59 7.34
CA PRO A 264 7.53 -11.50 6.49
C PRO A 264 8.39 -10.45 7.20
N LEU A 265 7.98 -9.98 8.38
CA LEU A 265 8.70 -8.92 9.09
C LEU A 265 10.09 -9.34 9.59
N PRO A 266 10.29 -10.47 10.29
CA PRO A 266 11.63 -10.95 10.65
C PRO A 266 12.54 -11.16 9.45
N ARG A 267 11.99 -11.65 8.32
CA ARG A 267 12.73 -11.87 7.08
C ARG A 267 13.17 -10.53 6.47
N LEU A 268 12.27 -9.51 6.45
CA LEU A 268 12.61 -8.15 6.05
C LEU A 268 13.75 -7.58 6.90
N LEU A 269 13.63 -7.64 8.23
CA LEU A 269 14.63 -7.06 9.14
C LEU A 269 16.00 -7.72 8.94
N LYS A 270 16.03 -9.03 8.68
CA LYS A 270 17.26 -9.73 8.33
C LYS A 270 17.83 -9.23 7.00
N ALA A 271 17.02 -9.19 5.95
CA ALA A 271 17.46 -8.73 4.61
C ALA A 271 17.94 -7.27 4.64
N ALA A 272 17.24 -6.39 5.36
CA ALA A 272 17.62 -4.99 5.55
C ALA A 272 18.95 -4.84 6.31
N LYS A 273 19.20 -5.69 7.33
CA LYS A 273 20.48 -5.73 8.04
C LYS A 273 21.61 -6.18 7.11
N ASP A 274 21.39 -7.25 6.35
CA ASP A 274 22.38 -7.80 5.41
C ASP A 274 22.71 -6.79 4.30
N ALA A 275 21.74 -5.95 3.90
CA ALA A 275 21.88 -4.87 2.93
C ALA A 275 22.41 -3.55 3.52
N GLY A 276 22.62 -3.44 4.84
CA GLY A 276 23.11 -2.22 5.50
C GLY A 276 22.08 -1.08 5.58
N ILE A 277 20.78 -1.39 5.46
CA ILE A 277 19.69 -0.40 5.49
C ILE A 277 18.76 -0.55 6.69
N ALA A 278 19.15 -1.33 7.70
CA ALA A 278 18.29 -1.61 8.87
C ALA A 278 17.77 -0.34 9.58
N SER A 279 18.55 0.73 9.62
CA SER A 279 18.17 2.02 10.21
C SER A 279 17.11 2.79 9.41
N ALA A 280 16.86 2.42 8.16
CA ALA A 280 15.85 3.03 7.31
C ALA A 280 14.48 2.36 7.47
N VAL A 281 14.40 1.19 8.11
CA VAL A 281 13.14 0.43 8.24
C VAL A 281 12.33 0.93 9.43
N ASP A 282 11.18 1.52 9.15
CA ASP A 282 10.18 1.97 10.13
C ASP A 282 9.03 0.94 10.18
N ALA A 283 9.22 -0.17 10.91
CA ALA A 283 8.20 -1.22 11.09
C ALA A 283 7.16 -0.79 12.11
N LEU A 284 6.06 -0.21 11.65
CA LEU A 284 4.98 0.31 12.49
C LEU A 284 4.05 -0.81 12.98
N ARG A 285 3.58 -0.68 14.22
CA ARG A 285 2.44 -1.46 14.73
C ARG A 285 1.13 -0.83 14.26
N GLU A 286 0.07 -1.63 14.26
CA GLU A 286 -1.26 -1.13 13.92
C GLU A 286 -1.67 0.00 14.88
N GLY A 287 -2.02 1.17 14.33
CA GLY A 287 -2.37 2.39 15.06
C GLY A 287 -1.21 3.29 15.41
N GLU A 288 0.02 2.86 15.15
CA GLU A 288 1.21 3.69 15.35
C GLU A 288 1.32 4.75 14.25
N THR A 289 1.65 5.98 14.65
CA THR A 289 1.93 7.10 13.75
C THR A 289 3.42 7.42 13.80
N ARG A 290 4.08 7.38 12.63
CA ARG A 290 5.44 7.90 12.45
C ARG A 290 5.35 9.31 11.91
N ILE A 291 6.13 10.23 12.49
CA ILE A 291 6.22 11.63 12.07
C ILE A 291 7.59 11.84 11.40
N PHE A 292 7.58 12.36 10.20
CA PHE A 292 8.78 12.75 9.46
C PHE A 292 8.83 14.27 9.41
N SER A 293 9.74 14.87 10.21
CA SER A 293 9.79 16.32 10.39
C SER A 293 10.55 17.00 9.26
N SER A 294 10.02 18.13 8.79
CA SER A 294 10.66 19.01 7.81
C SER A 294 12.00 19.56 8.31
N ARG A 295 12.15 19.76 9.64
CA ARG A 295 13.38 20.27 10.25
C ARG A 295 14.57 19.31 10.15
N GLN A 296 14.31 18.00 10.02
CA GLN A 296 15.39 17.00 9.83
C GLN A 296 15.94 16.98 8.40
N HIS A 297 15.27 17.63 7.44
CA HIS A 297 15.67 17.65 6.04
C HIS A 297 16.76 18.69 5.73
N THR A 298 17.00 19.67 6.59
CA THR A 298 17.98 20.74 6.40
C THR A 298 19.42 20.34 6.75
N SER A 299 19.65 19.19 7.36
CA SER A 299 20.96 18.80 7.89
C SER A 299 21.68 17.66 7.12
N VAL A 300 21.10 17.14 6.03
CA VAL A 300 21.73 16.04 5.26
C VAL A 300 22.10 16.50 3.87
N SER A 301 23.33 17.05 3.74
CA SER A 301 24.02 17.20 2.46
C SER A 301 24.23 15.83 1.80
N HIS A 302 23.87 15.73 0.53
CA HIS A 302 24.16 14.67 -0.44
C HIS A 302 24.97 13.46 0.06
N LEU A 303 24.29 12.45 0.54
CA LEU A 303 24.89 11.11 0.62
C LEU A 303 25.02 10.57 -0.83
N PRO A 304 26.16 9.97 -1.18
CA PRO A 304 26.27 9.31 -2.48
C PRO A 304 25.23 8.18 -2.60
N PRO A 305 24.75 7.88 -3.81
CA PRO A 305 23.78 6.81 -4.01
C PRO A 305 24.30 5.51 -3.38
N ARG A 306 23.42 4.80 -2.66
CA ARG A 306 23.76 3.55 -1.98
C ARG A 306 24.17 2.49 -3.01
N ALA A 307 25.39 1.96 -2.88
CA ALA A 307 25.86 0.89 -3.77
C ALA A 307 25.04 -0.39 -3.52
N MET A 308 24.51 -0.98 -4.60
CA MET A 308 23.85 -2.29 -4.52
C MET A 308 24.85 -3.38 -4.14
N PRO A 309 24.56 -4.22 -3.14
CA PRO A 309 25.35 -5.41 -2.85
C PRO A 309 25.37 -6.35 -4.07
N SER A 310 26.56 -6.88 -4.40
CA SER A 310 26.76 -7.74 -5.59
C SER A 310 25.86 -8.99 -5.62
N ARG A 311 25.37 -9.47 -4.50
CA ARG A 311 24.45 -10.62 -4.36
C ARG A 311 22.99 -10.33 -4.75
N LEU A 312 22.58 -9.06 -4.88
CA LEU A 312 21.24 -8.66 -5.29
C LEU A 312 21.16 -8.31 -6.79
N LYS A 313 22.27 -8.41 -7.51
CA LYS A 313 22.28 -8.28 -8.97
C LYS A 313 21.73 -9.55 -9.59
N GLY A 314 20.41 -9.65 -9.72
CA GLY A 314 19.74 -10.74 -10.40
C GLY A 314 20.03 -10.73 -11.91
N THR A 315 20.20 -11.89 -12.47
CA THR A 315 20.41 -12.15 -13.91
C THR A 315 19.15 -11.82 -14.70
N GLY A 316 19.27 -10.99 -15.73
CA GLY A 316 18.44 -11.00 -16.92
C GLY A 316 17.20 -10.11 -16.92
N SER A 317 17.35 -8.94 -17.51
CA SER A 317 16.26 -8.14 -18.07
C SER A 317 15.64 -8.86 -19.27
N ALA A 318 14.38 -9.30 -19.16
CA ALA A 318 13.56 -9.57 -20.32
C ALA A 318 12.95 -8.25 -20.84
N PRO A 319 12.84 -8.01 -22.15
CA PRO A 319 12.29 -6.78 -22.70
C PRO A 319 10.79 -6.64 -22.40
N LEU A 320 10.37 -5.40 -22.14
CA LEU A 320 8.97 -5.00 -21.90
C LEU A 320 8.12 -4.99 -23.19
N GLU A 321 8.23 -5.98 -24.05
CA GLU A 321 7.33 -6.12 -25.21
C GLU A 321 6.24 -7.15 -24.88
N GLY A 322 4.98 -6.68 -24.71
CA GLY A 322 3.81 -7.55 -24.79
C GLY A 322 2.78 -7.52 -23.67
N PHE A 323 2.53 -6.44 -22.95
CA PHE A 323 1.38 -6.33 -22.05
C PHE A 323 0.44 -5.16 -22.41
N ALA A 324 0.00 -5.15 -23.68
CA ALA A 324 -1.20 -4.43 -24.08
C ALA A 324 -2.21 -5.51 -24.50
N HIS A 325 -3.07 -5.96 -23.56
CA HIS A 325 -4.42 -6.50 -23.86
C HIS A 325 -5.14 -6.79 -22.55
#